data_602481227640774c170ee1df29c4c11b
#
_entry.id   602481227640774c170ee1df29c4c11b
#
_cell.length_a   1.000
_cell.length_b   1.000
_cell.length_c   1.000
_cell.angle_alpha   90.00
_cell.angle_beta   90.00
_cell.angle_gamma   90.00
#
_symmetry.space_group_name_H-M   'P 1'
#
loop_
_entity.id
_entity.type
_entity.pdbx_description
1 polymer ?
#
loop_
_entity_poly.entity_id
_entity_poly.type
_entity_poly.pdbx_seq_one_letter_code
_entity_poly.pdbx_strand_id
1 'polypeptide(L)'
;PEQYASGAYESFNSPYHTFFKFYSNQWPDNNSYDGWWGNDTLPKLNYEEADTLEQYILGIGKKWVSEPYCVDGWRLDVAADLGNSREYNHQFWKKFRKAVKEANPEAVILAENYGDSYDWLQGDEWDTIMNYDAFMEPVTWFLTGMQKHSDEFRQDMLGNAGNFFGAMR
;
A
#
# COMPACT_ATOMS: atom_id res chain seq x y z
N PRO A 1 5.80 28.63 13.82
CA PRO A 1 6.67 27.77 14.60
C PRO A 1 5.86 26.82 15.48
N GLU A 2 4.76 27.26 16.09
CA GLU A 2 3.88 26.38 16.89
C GLU A 2 3.03 25.42 16.05
N GLN A 3 3.06 25.52 14.76
CA GLN A 3 2.28 24.68 13.84
C GLN A 3 2.92 23.30 13.62
N TYR A 4 4.14 23.08 14.11
CA TYR A 4 4.80 21.77 14.04
C TYR A 4 4.95 21.24 15.46
N ALA A 5 4.12 20.28 15.81
CA ALA A 5 4.30 19.51 17.04
C ALA A 5 5.61 18.72 16.96
N SER A 6 6.21 18.44 18.10
CA SER A 6 7.35 17.52 18.18
C SER A 6 7.01 16.18 17.56
N GLY A 7 7.94 15.59 16.81
CA GLY A 7 7.76 14.27 16.20
C GLY A 7 7.61 13.16 17.27
N ALA A 8 7.01 12.06 16.86
CA ALA A 8 6.83 10.89 17.75
C ALA A 8 8.17 10.30 18.22
N TYR A 9 9.22 10.42 17.42
CA TYR A 9 10.59 10.04 17.76
C TYR A 9 11.18 10.87 18.92
N GLU A 10 10.88 12.17 18.90
CA GLU A 10 11.45 13.15 19.84
C GLU A 10 10.72 13.19 21.19
N SER A 11 9.42 12.89 21.20
CA SER A 11 8.60 13.07 22.40
C SER A 11 7.45 12.08 22.52
N PHE A 12 7.33 11.48 23.70
CA PHE A 12 6.18 10.69 24.09
C PHE A 12 4.86 11.49 24.02
N ASN A 13 4.92 12.78 24.29
CA ASN A 13 3.74 13.66 24.27
C ASN A 13 3.39 14.17 22.85
N SER A 14 4.06 13.68 21.82
CA SER A 14 3.71 14.01 20.45
C SER A 14 2.28 13.57 20.12
N PRO A 15 1.48 14.42 19.44
CA PRO A 15 0.17 14.00 18.95
C PRO A 15 0.23 12.86 17.92
N TYR A 16 1.42 12.58 17.39
CA TYR A 16 1.68 11.49 16.43
C TYR A 16 2.25 10.24 17.11
N HIS A 17 2.35 10.23 18.44
CA HIS A 17 2.94 9.10 19.17
C HIS A 17 2.28 7.77 18.84
N THR A 18 0.95 7.71 18.81
CA THR A 18 0.19 6.50 18.50
C THR A 18 0.23 6.08 17.04
N PHE A 19 0.71 6.95 16.15
CA PHE A 19 0.85 6.64 14.71
C PHE A 19 1.96 5.65 14.41
N PHE A 20 2.82 5.41 15.40
CA PHE A 20 3.95 4.48 15.32
C PHE A 20 3.90 3.53 16.51
N LYS A 21 4.37 2.31 16.32
CA LYS A 21 4.52 1.33 17.38
C LYS A 21 5.93 1.40 17.95
N PHE A 22 6.04 1.72 19.23
CA PHE A 22 7.31 1.74 19.95
C PHE A 22 7.42 0.54 20.90
N TYR A 23 8.59 -0.06 20.95
CA TYR A 23 8.87 -1.22 21.80
C TYR A 23 9.50 -0.87 23.15
N SER A 24 9.88 0.38 23.37
CA SER A 24 10.42 0.90 24.63
C SER A 24 9.89 2.31 24.93
N ASN A 25 10.00 2.72 26.21
CA ASN A 25 9.64 4.06 26.68
C ASN A 25 10.88 4.94 26.89
N GLN A 26 11.80 4.95 25.93
CA GLN A 26 13.07 5.67 26.02
C GLN A 26 13.03 6.95 25.17
N TRP A 27 12.49 8.02 25.70
CA TRP A 27 12.50 9.36 25.14
C TRP A 27 13.51 10.27 25.86
N PRO A 28 14.05 11.28 25.18
CA PRO A 28 13.88 11.61 23.75
C PRO A 28 14.64 10.67 22.82
N ASP A 29 14.40 10.81 21.50
CA ASP A 29 15.08 10.06 20.45
C ASP A 29 14.85 8.55 20.52
N ASN A 30 13.57 8.17 20.60
CA ASN A 30 13.18 6.76 20.72
C ASN A 30 13.29 6.00 19.40
N ASN A 31 14.35 5.21 19.23
CA ASN A 31 14.61 4.41 18.03
C ASN A 31 13.95 3.01 18.09
N SER A 32 13.12 2.72 19.08
CA SER A 32 12.51 1.40 19.24
C SER A 32 11.21 1.25 18.44
N TYR A 33 11.01 2.04 17.40
CA TYR A 33 9.82 1.96 16.56
C TYR A 33 9.86 0.79 15.58
N ASP A 34 8.67 0.36 15.15
CA ASP A 34 8.53 -0.65 14.10
C ASP A 34 8.91 -0.07 12.73
N GLY A 35 9.69 -0.81 11.96
CA GLY A 35 10.12 -0.46 10.61
C GLY A 35 9.59 -1.43 9.57
N TRP A 36 9.28 -0.93 8.37
CA TRP A 36 8.87 -1.78 7.26
C TRP A 36 10.00 -2.76 6.91
N TRP A 37 9.70 -4.06 7.03
CA TRP A 37 10.66 -5.16 6.89
C TRP A 37 11.90 -5.00 7.80
N GLY A 38 11.75 -4.36 8.97
CA GLY A 38 12.81 -4.13 9.94
C GLY A 38 13.79 -3.01 9.57
N ASN A 39 13.47 -2.18 8.57
CA ASN A 39 14.30 -1.03 8.20
C ASN A 39 14.00 0.17 9.10
N ASP A 40 15.00 0.66 9.79
CA ASP A 40 14.93 1.82 10.69
C ASP A 40 14.73 3.16 9.95
N THR A 41 15.09 3.21 8.66
CA THR A 41 14.85 4.38 7.81
C THR A 41 13.45 4.44 7.19
N LEU A 42 12.63 3.40 7.39
CA LEU A 42 11.28 3.27 6.87
C LEU A 42 10.29 2.97 8.01
N PRO A 43 9.98 3.95 8.88
CA PRO A 43 9.06 3.76 10.00
C PRO A 43 7.69 3.27 9.52
N LYS A 44 7.22 2.17 10.12
CA LYS A 44 5.91 1.60 9.79
C LYS A 44 4.80 2.33 10.53
N LEU A 45 3.74 2.68 9.82
CA LEU A 45 2.55 3.29 10.41
C LEU A 45 1.69 2.23 11.10
N ASN A 46 1.21 2.56 12.31
CA ASN A 46 0.46 1.66 13.19
C ASN A 46 -1.05 1.74 12.92
N TYR A 47 -1.48 1.35 11.72
CA TYR A 47 -2.88 1.47 11.29
C TYR A 47 -3.87 0.71 12.16
N GLU A 48 -3.54 -0.51 12.60
CA GLU A 48 -4.47 -1.38 13.31
C GLU A 48 -4.78 -0.92 14.75
N GLU A 49 -3.84 -0.21 15.37
CA GLU A 49 -3.95 0.20 16.77
C GLU A 49 -4.22 1.72 16.92
N ALA A 50 -4.28 2.46 15.80
CA ALA A 50 -4.44 3.91 15.79
C ALA A 50 -5.62 4.37 14.91
N ASP A 51 -6.82 4.33 15.46
CA ASP A 51 -8.04 4.79 14.78
C ASP A 51 -7.93 6.20 14.21
N THR A 52 -7.23 7.09 14.93
CA THR A 52 -7.00 8.47 14.48
C THR A 52 -6.13 8.54 13.24
N LEU A 53 -5.15 7.65 13.10
CA LEU A 53 -4.33 7.52 11.90
C LEU A 53 -5.18 7.01 10.73
N GLU A 54 -5.97 5.95 10.94
CA GLU A 54 -6.84 5.42 9.89
C GLU A 54 -7.75 6.52 9.34
N GLN A 55 -8.45 7.24 10.23
CA GLN A 55 -9.35 8.33 9.82
C GLN A 55 -8.61 9.47 9.11
N TYR A 56 -7.40 9.80 9.54
CA TYR A 56 -6.57 10.81 8.92
C TYR A 56 -6.21 10.42 7.48
N ILE A 57 -5.78 9.18 7.24
CA ILE A 57 -5.42 8.69 5.91
C ILE A 57 -6.64 8.56 4.98
N LEU A 58 -7.77 8.07 5.49
CA LEU A 58 -9.03 8.06 4.74
C LEU A 58 -9.45 9.49 4.34
N GLY A 59 -9.27 10.46 5.23
CA GLY A 59 -9.50 11.88 4.95
C GLY A 59 -8.59 12.42 3.84
N ILE A 60 -7.31 12.02 3.82
CA ILE A 60 -6.38 12.37 2.73
C ILE A 60 -6.85 11.74 1.41
N GLY A 61 -7.22 10.46 1.43
CA GLY A 61 -7.73 9.76 0.26
C GLY A 61 -8.89 10.50 -0.40
N LYS A 62 -9.84 10.93 0.41
CA LYS A 62 -11.00 11.72 -0.02
C LYS A 62 -10.61 13.12 -0.51
N LYS A 63 -9.77 13.81 0.24
CA LYS A 63 -9.41 15.22 0.00
C LYS A 63 -8.87 15.44 -1.41
N TRP A 64 -7.91 14.63 -1.84
CA TRP A 64 -7.19 14.89 -3.08
C TRP A 64 -8.00 14.60 -4.33
N VAL A 65 -8.99 13.69 -4.26
CA VAL A 65 -9.91 13.42 -5.38
C VAL A 65 -11.10 14.38 -5.42
N SER A 66 -11.24 15.25 -4.39
CA SER A 66 -12.28 16.27 -4.28
C SER A 66 -11.79 17.63 -4.79
N GLU A 67 -12.72 18.57 -5.02
CA GLU A 67 -12.37 19.96 -5.28
C GLU A 67 -11.59 20.59 -4.10
N PRO A 68 -10.63 21.48 -4.38
CA PRO A 68 -10.23 22.02 -5.68
C PRO A 68 -9.15 21.20 -6.40
N TYR A 69 -8.71 20.07 -5.84
CA TYR A 69 -7.58 19.29 -6.36
C TYR A 69 -7.97 18.38 -7.52
N CYS A 70 -9.07 17.66 -7.40
CA CYS A 70 -9.66 16.80 -8.43
C CYS A 70 -8.65 15.89 -9.13
N VAL A 71 -7.75 15.22 -8.37
CA VAL A 71 -6.85 14.24 -8.98
C VAL A 71 -7.64 13.02 -9.45
N ASP A 72 -7.16 12.37 -10.52
CA ASP A 72 -7.87 11.27 -11.19
C ASP A 72 -7.85 9.96 -10.42
N GLY A 73 -7.07 9.86 -9.35
CA GLY A 73 -7.02 8.65 -8.52
C GLY A 73 -5.78 8.53 -7.65
N TRP A 74 -5.55 7.32 -7.16
CA TRP A 74 -4.46 6.98 -6.27
C TRP A 74 -3.64 5.83 -6.82
N ARG A 75 -2.32 5.96 -6.78
CA ARG A 75 -1.40 4.84 -6.83
C ARG A 75 -0.96 4.52 -5.39
N LEU A 76 -1.20 3.31 -4.96
CA LEU A 76 -0.94 2.84 -3.61
C LEU A 76 0.36 2.04 -3.58
N ASP A 77 1.33 2.51 -2.82
CA ASP A 77 2.63 1.88 -2.67
C ASP A 77 2.53 0.63 -1.80
N VAL A 78 3.08 -0.50 -2.24
CA VAL A 78 3.09 -1.81 -1.54
C VAL A 78 1.78 -2.10 -0.78
N ALA A 79 0.67 -1.95 -1.45
CA ALA A 79 -0.65 -1.88 -0.84
C ALA A 79 -1.04 -3.11 -0.01
N ALA A 80 -0.52 -4.30 -0.36
CA ALA A 80 -0.77 -5.53 0.39
C ALA A 80 -0.05 -5.58 1.75
N ASP A 81 0.98 -4.74 1.97
CA ASP A 81 1.76 -4.71 3.21
C ASP A 81 1.17 -3.76 4.28
N LEU A 82 0.10 -3.04 3.96
CA LEU A 82 -0.54 -2.15 4.91
C LEU A 82 -1.16 -2.93 6.08
N GLY A 83 -0.88 -2.48 7.30
CA GLY A 83 -1.34 -3.14 8.53
C GLY A 83 -0.43 -4.29 8.96
N ASN A 84 -0.87 -5.09 9.91
CA ASN A 84 -0.14 -6.24 10.45
C ASN A 84 -0.86 -7.56 10.17
N SER A 85 -2.12 -7.50 9.74
CA SER A 85 -2.92 -8.66 9.38
C SER A 85 -3.56 -8.49 8.01
N ARG A 86 -3.71 -9.61 7.29
CA ARG A 86 -4.42 -9.62 5.99
C ARG A 86 -5.88 -9.21 6.14
N GLU A 87 -6.51 -9.59 7.23
CA GLU A 87 -7.90 -9.24 7.50
C GLU A 87 -8.07 -7.71 7.64
N TYR A 88 -7.20 -7.06 8.43
CA TYR A 88 -7.21 -5.61 8.55
C TYR A 88 -6.92 -4.92 7.22
N ASN A 89 -5.95 -5.42 6.45
CA ASN A 89 -5.61 -4.90 5.13
C ASN A 89 -6.84 -4.81 4.22
N HIS A 90 -7.60 -5.91 4.08
CA HIS A 90 -8.84 -5.94 3.30
C HIS A 90 -9.89 -4.97 3.84
N GLN A 91 -10.09 -4.92 5.16
CA GLN A 91 -11.04 -3.99 5.78
C GLN A 91 -10.67 -2.52 5.52
N PHE A 92 -9.38 -2.19 5.62
CA PHE A 92 -8.89 -0.84 5.35
C PHE A 92 -9.14 -0.44 3.88
N TRP A 93 -8.80 -1.30 2.92
CA TRP A 93 -8.98 -0.96 1.50
C TRP A 93 -10.45 -0.81 1.11
N LYS A 94 -11.35 -1.57 1.72
CA LYS A 94 -12.81 -1.35 1.56
C LYS A 94 -13.24 0.03 2.06
N LYS A 95 -12.75 0.45 3.24
CA LYS A 95 -13.01 1.78 3.78
C LYS A 95 -12.41 2.87 2.89
N PHE A 96 -11.18 2.68 2.43
CA PHE A 96 -10.48 3.62 1.56
C PHE A 96 -11.23 3.79 0.23
N ARG A 97 -11.59 2.67 -0.41
CA ARG A 97 -12.42 2.71 -1.64
C ARG A 97 -13.71 3.48 -1.40
N LYS A 98 -14.41 3.17 -0.34
CA LYS A 98 -15.67 3.86 0.00
C LYS A 98 -15.45 5.36 0.10
N ALA A 99 -14.45 5.81 0.86
CA ALA A 99 -14.15 7.23 1.04
C ALA A 99 -13.79 7.93 -0.28
N VAL A 100 -12.98 7.28 -1.12
CA VAL A 100 -12.56 7.82 -2.42
C VAL A 100 -13.74 7.88 -3.40
N LYS A 101 -14.49 6.79 -3.55
CA LYS A 101 -15.59 6.70 -4.53
C LYS A 101 -16.81 7.54 -4.15
N GLU A 102 -17.05 7.76 -2.85
CA GLU A 102 -18.08 8.73 -2.39
C GLU A 102 -17.71 10.17 -2.75
N ALA A 103 -16.43 10.50 -2.78
CA ALA A 103 -15.94 11.83 -3.14
C ALA A 103 -15.83 12.04 -4.65
N ASN A 104 -15.33 11.04 -5.36
CA ASN A 104 -15.21 11.02 -6.81
C ASN A 104 -15.39 9.58 -7.34
N PRO A 105 -16.57 9.22 -7.87
CA PRO A 105 -16.84 7.87 -8.38
C PRO A 105 -15.91 7.43 -9.52
N GLU A 106 -15.37 8.38 -10.29
CA GLU A 106 -14.49 8.13 -11.43
C GLU A 106 -13.00 7.96 -11.02
N ALA A 107 -12.65 8.33 -9.79
CA ALA A 107 -11.27 8.22 -9.32
C ALA A 107 -10.78 6.76 -9.34
N VAL A 108 -9.63 6.52 -9.95
CA VAL A 108 -9.04 5.18 -10.05
C VAL A 108 -8.22 4.85 -8.81
N ILE A 109 -8.35 3.64 -8.31
CA ILE A 109 -7.52 3.09 -7.24
C ILE A 109 -6.62 2.00 -7.82
N LEU A 110 -5.36 2.36 -8.09
CA LEU A 110 -4.35 1.48 -8.65
C LEU A 110 -3.38 1.06 -7.55
N ALA A 111 -3.27 -0.23 -7.27
CA ALA A 111 -2.36 -0.74 -6.27
C ALA A 111 -1.05 -1.27 -6.86
N GLU A 112 0.05 -1.01 -6.18
CA GLU A 112 1.26 -1.78 -6.37
C GLU A 112 1.16 -3.06 -5.55
N ASN A 113 1.20 -4.19 -6.22
CA ASN A 113 1.26 -5.50 -5.60
C ASN A 113 2.00 -6.49 -6.51
N TYR A 114 2.78 -7.38 -5.90
CA TYR A 114 3.42 -8.51 -6.54
C TYR A 114 2.63 -9.78 -6.23
N GLY A 115 2.57 -10.69 -7.19
CA GLY A 115 1.83 -11.94 -7.04
C GLY A 115 0.32 -11.81 -7.24
N ASP A 116 -0.41 -12.79 -6.72
CA ASP A 116 -1.85 -12.90 -6.91
C ASP A 116 -2.61 -11.80 -6.16
N SER A 117 -3.34 -10.99 -6.90
CA SER A 117 -4.16 -9.89 -6.38
C SER A 117 -5.67 -10.16 -6.47
N TYR A 118 -6.06 -11.40 -6.78
CA TYR A 118 -7.45 -11.76 -7.04
C TYR A 118 -8.40 -11.31 -5.92
N ASP A 119 -8.02 -11.53 -4.64
CA ASP A 119 -8.88 -11.23 -3.50
C ASP A 119 -9.19 -9.73 -3.36
N TRP A 120 -8.26 -8.84 -3.75
CA TRP A 120 -8.45 -7.38 -3.70
C TRP A 120 -9.17 -6.80 -4.90
N LEU A 121 -9.31 -7.58 -5.99
CA LEU A 121 -9.93 -7.14 -7.26
C LEU A 121 -11.39 -7.59 -7.40
N GLN A 122 -12.08 -7.80 -6.29
CA GLN A 122 -13.49 -8.23 -6.28
C GLN A 122 -14.49 -7.09 -6.46
N GLY A 123 -14.02 -5.85 -6.67
CA GLY A 123 -14.84 -4.68 -6.94
C GLY A 123 -15.14 -3.82 -5.70
N ASP A 124 -14.68 -4.23 -4.53
CA ASP A 124 -14.91 -3.54 -3.26
C ASP A 124 -13.64 -2.97 -2.61
N GLU A 125 -12.46 -3.16 -3.24
CA GLU A 125 -11.16 -2.66 -2.78
C GLU A 125 -10.44 -1.89 -3.90
N TRP A 126 -9.45 -2.49 -4.58
CA TRP A 126 -8.74 -1.83 -5.68
C TRP A 126 -9.49 -1.96 -7.00
N ASP A 127 -9.34 -0.97 -7.89
CA ASP A 127 -9.86 -1.06 -9.25
C ASP A 127 -8.94 -1.86 -10.17
N THR A 128 -7.61 -1.72 -9.95
CA THR A 128 -6.57 -2.33 -10.78
C THR A 128 -5.24 -2.41 -10.04
N ILE A 129 -4.28 -3.08 -10.64
CA ILE A 129 -2.92 -3.23 -10.10
C ILE A 129 -1.87 -2.82 -11.14
N MET A 130 -0.66 -2.52 -10.67
CA MET A 130 0.53 -2.51 -11.51
C MET A 130 0.84 -3.96 -11.90
N ASN A 131 0.50 -4.32 -13.12
CA ASN A 131 0.48 -5.72 -13.57
C ASN A 131 1.91 -6.24 -13.86
N TYR A 132 2.69 -6.47 -12.80
CA TYR A 132 4.06 -6.96 -12.89
C TYR A 132 4.12 -8.38 -13.42
N ASP A 133 3.37 -9.30 -12.80
CA ASP A 133 3.47 -10.73 -13.06
C ASP A 133 2.83 -11.14 -14.38
N ALA A 134 1.70 -10.54 -14.75
CA ALA A 134 0.96 -10.97 -15.93
C ALA A 134 1.26 -10.14 -17.20
N PHE A 135 1.97 -9.02 -17.07
CA PHE A 135 2.33 -8.16 -18.21
C PHE A 135 3.81 -7.81 -18.25
N MET A 136 4.31 -7.08 -17.25
CA MET A 136 5.67 -6.54 -17.28
C MET A 136 6.72 -7.63 -17.44
N GLU A 137 6.69 -8.65 -16.61
CA GLU A 137 7.67 -9.73 -16.62
C GLU A 137 7.60 -10.54 -17.92
N PRO A 138 6.46 -11.10 -18.35
CA PRO A 138 6.38 -11.84 -19.60
C PRO A 138 6.85 -11.06 -20.83
N VAL A 139 6.51 -9.76 -20.89
CA VAL A 139 6.94 -8.89 -22.00
C VAL A 139 8.45 -8.65 -21.95
N THR A 140 8.99 -8.35 -20.76
CA THR A 140 10.42 -8.14 -20.57
C THR A 140 11.22 -9.39 -20.96
N TRP A 141 10.75 -10.55 -20.56
CA TRP A 141 11.41 -11.83 -20.89
C TRP A 141 11.37 -12.13 -22.37
N PHE A 142 10.24 -11.91 -23.02
CA PHE A 142 10.15 -12.07 -24.48
C PHE A 142 11.13 -11.14 -25.20
N LEU A 143 11.19 -9.87 -24.81
CA LEU A 143 12.06 -8.87 -25.44
C LEU A 143 13.55 -9.12 -25.17
N THR A 144 13.91 -9.66 -24.01
CA THR A 144 15.30 -9.97 -23.63
C THR A 144 15.76 -11.35 -24.10
N GLY A 145 14.90 -12.11 -24.79
CA GLY A 145 15.23 -13.42 -25.37
C GLY A 145 15.35 -14.56 -24.37
N MET A 146 14.96 -14.36 -23.11
CA MET A 146 14.85 -15.40 -22.05
C MET A 146 16.12 -16.22 -21.74
N GLN A 147 17.26 -15.90 -22.34
CA GLN A 147 18.46 -16.74 -22.27
C GLN A 147 19.20 -16.67 -20.93
N LYS A 148 18.81 -15.79 -20.02
CA LYS A 148 19.54 -15.52 -18.77
C LYS A 148 18.87 -16.11 -17.52
N HIS A 149 17.78 -16.85 -17.65
CA HIS A 149 16.99 -17.31 -16.52
C HIS A 149 17.11 -18.81 -16.29
N SER A 150 17.13 -19.22 -15.01
CA SER A 150 17.14 -20.63 -14.62
C SER A 150 15.87 -21.37 -15.07
N ASP A 151 15.94 -22.71 -15.15
CA ASP A 151 14.75 -23.51 -15.51
C ASP A 151 13.61 -23.39 -14.51
N GLU A 152 13.91 -23.15 -13.24
CA GLU A 152 12.93 -22.87 -12.18
C GLU A 152 12.18 -21.58 -12.47
N PHE A 153 12.90 -20.53 -12.83
CA PHE A 153 12.34 -19.26 -13.23
C PHE A 153 11.49 -19.36 -14.51
N ARG A 154 11.85 -20.22 -15.45
CA ARG A 154 11.04 -20.49 -16.66
C ARG A 154 9.71 -21.18 -16.35
N GLN A 155 9.65 -22.03 -15.32
CA GLN A 155 8.40 -22.68 -14.90
C GLN A 155 7.44 -21.68 -14.25
N ASP A 156 7.94 -20.75 -13.43
CA ASP A 156 7.17 -19.64 -12.88
C ASP A 156 6.62 -18.74 -13.99
N MET A 157 7.41 -18.52 -15.04
CA MET A 157 6.98 -17.78 -16.23
C MET A 157 5.81 -18.43 -16.96
N LEU A 158 5.84 -19.74 -17.13
CA LEU A 158 4.73 -20.46 -17.80
C LEU A 158 3.44 -20.36 -17.01
N GLY A 159 3.54 -20.34 -15.66
CA GLY A 159 2.42 -20.05 -14.77
C GLY A 159 1.89 -18.63 -14.97
N ASN A 160 2.79 -17.64 -15.00
CA ASN A 160 2.44 -16.22 -15.18
C ASN A 160 1.92 -15.91 -16.59
N ALA A 161 2.43 -16.60 -17.64
CA ALA A 161 1.84 -16.49 -18.97
C ALA A 161 0.39 -17.00 -19.02
N GLY A 162 0.04 -18.02 -18.24
CA GLY A 162 -1.34 -18.46 -18.05
C GLY A 162 -2.21 -17.39 -17.41
N ASN A 163 -1.67 -16.66 -16.42
CA ASN A 163 -2.34 -15.54 -15.76
C ASN A 163 -2.50 -14.33 -16.69
N PHE A 164 -1.52 -14.06 -17.57
CA PHE A 164 -1.61 -13.02 -18.59
C PHE A 164 -2.82 -13.23 -19.51
N PHE A 165 -3.02 -14.44 -20.03
CA PHE A 165 -4.19 -14.75 -20.85
C PHE A 165 -5.50 -14.74 -20.04
N GLY A 166 -5.45 -15.00 -18.75
CA GLY A 166 -6.59 -14.86 -17.84
C GLY A 166 -6.98 -13.41 -17.58
N ALA A 167 -6.00 -12.52 -17.41
CA ALA A 167 -6.22 -11.09 -17.16
C ALA A 167 -6.66 -10.30 -18.41
N MET A 168 -6.47 -10.84 -19.63
CA MET A 168 -6.95 -10.23 -20.88
C MET A 168 -8.37 -10.64 -21.27
N ARG A 169 -9.04 -11.48 -20.50
CA ARG A 169 -10.45 -11.87 -20.69
C ARG A 169 -11.37 -11.00 -19.88
#